data_08d48819065b42f69ed3fd16bbe8af2d
#
_entry.id   08d48819065b42f69ed3fd16bbe8af2d
#
_cell.length_a   1.000
_cell.length_b   1.000
_cell.length_c   1.000
_cell.angle_alpha   90.00
_cell.angle_beta   90.00
_cell.angle_gamma   90.00
#
_symmetry.space_group_name_H-M   'P 1'
#
loop_
_entity.id
_entity.type
_entity.pdbx_description
1 polymer ?
#
loop_
_entity_poly.entity_id
_entity_poly.type
_entity_poly.pdbx_seq_one_letter_code
_entity_poly.pdbx_strand_id
1 'polypeptide(L)'
;MANSKHAHLRYNILDYCFRTKAFSFEYLLEYTNLKISDYYPGEGISVRTLREDIKLFKDPNGFGAPLSDMTRTYRYTDPNFSIASKPLLDYEQYLIEASQQLLERFENHPKYNKLAEALIKFQDNEESTSDTSNVLFYDHNDEYKGIK
;
A
#
# COMPACT_ATOMS: atom_id res chain seq x y z
N MET A 1 9.21 6.02 15.54
CA MET A 1 9.37 5.30 14.30
C MET A 1 8.18 4.39 14.05
N ALA A 2 7.63 4.42 12.85
CA ALA A 2 6.46 3.62 12.55
C ALA A 2 6.78 2.13 12.54
N ASN A 3 5.81 1.34 12.99
CA ASN A 3 5.92 -0.11 12.94
C ASN A 3 5.87 -0.57 11.49
N SER A 4 6.90 -1.27 11.05
CA SER A 4 7.00 -1.72 9.66
C SER A 4 6.22 -3.01 9.37
N LYS A 5 5.74 -3.68 10.40
CA LYS A 5 5.03 -4.96 10.22
C LYS A 5 3.72 -4.74 9.48
N HIS A 6 3.59 -5.38 8.33
CA HIS A 6 2.42 -5.28 7.47
C HIS A 6 2.08 -3.84 7.06
N ALA A 7 3.11 -3.00 6.93
CA ALA A 7 2.91 -1.57 6.69
C ALA A 7 2.12 -1.30 5.40
N HIS A 8 2.47 -1.96 4.31
CA HIS A 8 1.76 -1.78 3.04
C HIS A 8 0.29 -2.13 3.17
N LEU A 9 -0.01 -3.22 3.83
CA LEU A 9 -1.39 -3.64 4.03
C LEU A 9 -2.14 -2.59 4.84
N ARG A 10 -1.55 -2.12 5.94
CA ARG A 10 -2.18 -1.11 6.77
C ARG A 10 -2.47 0.17 5.99
N TYR A 11 -1.49 0.65 5.23
CA TYR A 11 -1.64 1.89 4.49
C TYR A 11 -2.73 1.78 3.44
N ASN A 12 -2.83 0.66 2.76
CA ASN A 12 -3.88 0.46 1.77
C ASN A 12 -5.26 0.36 2.41
N ILE A 13 -5.36 -0.27 3.57
CA ILE A 13 -6.61 -0.33 4.32
C ILE A 13 -7.07 1.07 4.72
N LEU A 14 -6.14 1.86 5.27
CA LEU A 14 -6.45 3.22 5.71
C LEU A 14 -6.81 4.11 4.54
N ASP A 15 -6.09 4.00 3.43
CA ASP A 15 -6.40 4.76 2.23
C ASP A 15 -7.82 4.48 1.76
N TYR A 16 -8.21 3.22 1.74
CA TYR A 16 -9.58 2.84 1.39
C TYR A 16 -10.59 3.50 2.32
N CYS A 17 -10.33 3.44 3.63
CA CYS A 17 -11.23 4.04 4.61
C CYS A 17 -11.36 5.54 4.41
N PHE A 18 -10.24 6.23 4.23
CA PHE A 18 -10.24 7.68 4.09
C PHE A 18 -10.90 8.15 2.79
N ARG A 19 -10.89 7.32 1.77
CA ARG A 19 -11.56 7.63 0.50
C ARG A 19 -13.05 7.38 0.56
N THR A 20 -13.47 6.45 1.40
CA THR A 20 -14.85 5.96 1.39
C THR A 20 -15.80 6.90 2.12
N LYS A 21 -15.51 7.18 3.38
CA LYS A 21 -16.27 8.13 4.18
C LYS A 21 -15.57 8.42 5.49
N ALA A 22 -16.11 9.38 6.25
CA ALA A 22 -15.51 9.75 7.52
C ALA A 22 -15.78 8.67 8.57
N PHE A 23 -14.72 8.10 9.12
CA PHE A 23 -14.78 7.09 10.16
C PHE A 23 -14.12 7.59 11.43
N SER A 24 -14.62 7.16 12.59
CA SER A 24 -14.00 7.45 13.87
C SER A 24 -12.69 6.68 14.03
N PHE A 25 -11.88 7.12 14.99
CA PHE A 25 -10.64 6.43 15.31
C PHE A 25 -10.89 4.98 15.72
N GLU A 26 -11.91 4.77 16.56
CA GLU A 26 -12.26 3.43 17.03
C GLU A 26 -12.67 2.54 15.88
N TYR A 27 -13.45 3.05 14.95
CA TYR A 27 -13.85 2.26 13.79
C TYR A 27 -12.64 1.92 12.91
N LEU A 28 -11.75 2.90 12.70
CA LEU A 28 -10.54 2.65 11.92
C LEU A 28 -9.71 1.55 12.55
N LEU A 29 -9.58 1.55 13.86
CA LEU A 29 -8.81 0.53 14.57
C LEU A 29 -9.45 -0.85 14.40
N GLU A 30 -10.75 -0.93 14.61
CA GLU A 30 -11.49 -2.20 14.48
C GLU A 30 -11.39 -2.72 13.04
N TYR A 31 -11.65 -1.86 12.07
CA TYR A 31 -11.67 -2.28 10.68
C TYR A 31 -10.28 -2.71 10.23
N THR A 32 -9.25 -1.95 10.61
CA THR A 32 -7.87 -2.29 10.26
C THR A 32 -7.48 -3.63 10.86
N ASN A 33 -7.81 -3.84 12.13
CA ASN A 33 -7.50 -5.11 12.78
C ASN A 33 -8.25 -6.27 12.16
N LEU A 34 -9.51 -6.06 11.80
CA LEU A 34 -10.30 -7.09 11.13
C LEU A 34 -9.65 -7.49 9.80
N LYS A 35 -9.27 -6.51 9.01
CA LYS A 35 -8.67 -6.77 7.71
C LYS A 35 -7.28 -7.41 7.80
N ILE A 36 -6.48 -6.96 8.76
CA ILE A 36 -5.18 -7.59 8.99
C ILE A 36 -5.38 -9.06 9.39
N SER A 37 -6.35 -9.32 10.24
CA SER A 37 -6.64 -10.68 10.69
C SER A 37 -7.10 -11.59 9.54
N ASP A 38 -7.75 -11.03 8.54
CA ASP A 38 -8.15 -11.79 7.36
C ASP A 38 -6.94 -12.31 6.58
N TYR A 39 -5.87 -11.53 6.52
CA TYR A 39 -4.64 -11.94 5.83
C TYR A 39 -3.65 -12.65 6.74
N TYR A 40 -3.61 -12.25 8.00
CA TYR A 40 -2.67 -12.77 8.98
C TYR A 40 -3.42 -13.08 10.27
N PRO A 41 -4.08 -14.25 10.36
CA PRO A 41 -4.91 -14.58 11.52
C PRO A 41 -4.20 -14.40 12.84
N GLY A 42 -4.88 -13.77 13.78
CA GLY A 42 -4.34 -13.52 15.11
C GLY A 42 -3.48 -12.28 15.23
N GLU A 43 -3.29 -11.54 14.14
CA GLU A 43 -2.48 -10.33 14.17
C GLU A 43 -3.32 -9.08 14.09
N GLY A 44 -2.75 -7.98 14.55
CA GLY A 44 -3.41 -6.68 14.54
C GLY A 44 -2.44 -5.60 14.97
N ILE A 45 -2.95 -4.39 15.16
CA ILE A 45 -2.13 -3.26 15.56
C ILE A 45 -2.67 -2.62 16.82
N SER A 46 -1.80 -1.88 17.51
CA SER A 46 -2.16 -1.13 18.70
C SER A 46 -2.69 0.26 18.32
N VAL A 47 -3.29 0.92 19.31
CA VAL A 47 -3.69 2.32 19.19
C VAL A 47 -2.50 3.19 18.78
N ARG A 48 -1.35 2.93 19.36
CA ARG A 48 -0.14 3.70 19.05
C ARG A 48 0.25 3.57 17.59
N THR A 49 0.23 2.36 17.06
CA THR A 49 0.58 2.13 15.67
C THR A 49 -0.37 2.87 14.74
N LEU A 50 -1.67 2.83 15.02
CA LEU A 50 -2.64 3.54 14.19
C LEU A 50 -2.42 5.06 14.25
N ARG A 51 -2.11 5.61 15.42
CA ARG A 51 -1.82 7.03 15.53
C ARG A 51 -0.59 7.43 14.73
N GLU A 52 0.43 6.59 14.76
CA GLU A 52 1.63 6.83 13.98
C GLU A 52 1.35 6.77 12.49
N ASP A 53 0.52 5.83 12.07
CA ASP A 53 0.13 5.71 10.65
C ASP A 53 -0.65 6.95 10.19
N ILE A 54 -1.60 7.42 11.00
CA ILE A 54 -2.36 8.63 10.67
C ILE A 54 -1.44 9.83 10.56
N LYS A 55 -0.48 9.92 11.47
CA LYS A 55 0.50 10.99 11.44
C LYS A 55 1.32 10.94 10.15
N LEU A 56 1.71 9.75 9.73
CA LEU A 56 2.44 9.56 8.47
C LEU A 56 1.62 10.01 7.28
N PHE A 57 0.31 9.71 7.27
CA PHE A 57 -0.56 10.16 6.19
C PHE A 57 -0.60 11.68 6.08
N LYS A 58 -0.66 12.38 7.22
CA LYS A 58 -0.72 13.84 7.25
C LYS A 58 0.62 14.50 6.95
N ASP A 59 1.72 13.85 7.25
CA ASP A 59 3.05 14.43 7.17
C ASP A 59 3.40 14.75 5.71
N PRO A 60 3.76 16.00 5.40
CA PRO A 60 4.21 16.35 4.05
C PRO A 60 5.40 15.52 3.57
N ASN A 61 6.25 15.07 4.49
CA ASN A 61 7.36 14.20 4.16
C ASN A 61 6.94 12.73 4.06
N GLY A 62 5.73 12.40 4.51
CA GLY A 62 5.13 11.10 4.31
C GLY A 62 4.23 11.12 3.09
N PHE A 63 2.96 10.76 3.28
CA PHE A 63 2.03 10.76 2.15
C PHE A 63 1.49 12.14 1.81
N GLY A 64 1.58 13.11 2.72
CA GLY A 64 1.04 14.44 2.47
C GLY A 64 -0.45 14.44 2.15
N ALA A 65 -1.20 13.55 2.77
CA ALA A 65 -2.61 13.38 2.45
C ALA A 65 -3.46 14.51 3.00
N PRO A 66 -4.47 14.96 2.24
CA PRO A 66 -5.40 15.99 2.70
C PRO A 66 -6.44 15.36 3.63
N LEU A 67 -6.04 15.07 4.84
CA LEU A 67 -6.84 14.34 5.80
C LEU A 67 -7.49 15.29 6.79
N SER A 68 -8.83 15.27 6.84
CA SER A 68 -9.58 16.06 7.80
C SER A 68 -9.88 15.24 9.05
N ASP A 69 -9.62 15.82 10.21
CA ASP A 69 -9.91 15.20 11.49
C ASP A 69 -10.63 16.17 12.44
N MET A 70 -11.26 17.18 11.89
CA MET A 70 -11.86 18.25 12.70
C MET A 70 -13.03 17.78 13.56
N THR A 71 -13.71 16.74 13.14
CA THR A 71 -14.90 16.24 13.85
C THR A 71 -14.64 14.89 14.53
N ARG A 72 -13.39 14.61 14.85
CA ARG A 72 -12.96 13.33 15.40
C ARG A 72 -13.19 12.16 14.45
N THR A 73 -13.41 12.47 13.19
CA THR A 73 -13.49 11.48 12.14
C THR A 73 -12.43 11.80 11.11
N TYR A 74 -12.09 10.80 10.32
CA TYR A 74 -10.96 10.90 9.38
C TYR A 74 -11.44 10.62 7.98
N ARG A 75 -11.17 11.54 7.07
CA ARG A 75 -11.53 11.41 5.67
C ARG A 75 -10.65 12.33 4.85
N TYR A 76 -10.34 11.93 3.62
CA TYR A 76 -9.67 12.85 2.71
C TYR A 76 -10.60 14.00 2.36
N THR A 77 -10.07 15.22 2.39
CA THR A 77 -10.83 16.41 1.97
C THR A 77 -10.91 16.50 0.46
N ASP A 78 -9.98 15.85 -0.25
CA ASP A 78 -9.98 15.78 -1.71
C ASP A 78 -10.50 14.40 -2.12
N PRO A 79 -11.68 14.31 -2.75
CA PRO A 79 -12.26 13.02 -3.11
C PRO A 79 -11.45 12.26 -4.17
N ASN A 80 -10.54 12.93 -4.83
CA ASN A 80 -9.72 12.30 -5.87
C ASN A 80 -8.36 11.82 -5.36
N PHE A 81 -8.05 12.10 -4.10
CA PHE A 81 -6.77 11.70 -3.55
C PHE A 81 -6.73 10.21 -3.23
N SER A 82 -5.60 9.60 -3.49
CA SER A 82 -5.26 8.25 -3.02
C SER A 82 -3.75 8.16 -2.95
N ILE A 83 -3.23 7.41 -1.98
CA ILE A 83 -1.79 7.17 -1.91
C ILE A 83 -1.31 6.36 -3.12
N ALA A 84 -2.18 5.56 -3.70
CA ALA A 84 -1.85 4.79 -4.90
C ALA A 84 -1.71 5.65 -6.14
N SER A 85 -2.23 6.88 -6.11
CA SER A 85 -2.14 7.80 -7.24
C SER A 85 -0.86 8.63 -7.24
N LYS A 86 -0.11 8.58 -6.15
CA LYS A 86 1.10 9.41 -6.05
C LYS A 86 2.18 8.89 -6.97
N PRO A 87 2.93 9.80 -7.62
CA PRO A 87 4.08 9.37 -8.41
C PRO A 87 5.10 8.69 -7.51
N LEU A 88 5.87 7.81 -8.09
CA LEU A 88 6.95 7.16 -7.38
C LEU A 88 7.98 8.19 -6.92
N LEU A 89 8.49 8.00 -5.72
CA LEU A 89 9.62 8.80 -5.25
C LEU A 89 10.87 8.42 -6.03
N ASP A 90 11.81 9.36 -6.12
CA ASP A 90 13.03 9.14 -6.90
C ASP A 90 13.76 7.86 -6.50
N TYR A 91 13.87 7.59 -5.19
CA TYR A 91 14.58 6.40 -4.76
C TYR A 91 13.79 5.13 -5.08
N GLU A 92 12.46 5.21 -5.11
CA GLU A 92 11.62 4.08 -5.48
C GLU A 92 11.81 3.74 -6.95
N GLN A 93 11.85 4.76 -7.80
CA GLN A 93 12.15 4.57 -9.22
C GLN A 93 13.53 3.96 -9.40
N TYR A 94 14.49 4.45 -8.64
CA TYR A 94 15.85 3.92 -8.68
C TYR A 94 15.85 2.43 -8.31
N LEU A 95 15.14 2.05 -7.27
CA LEU A 95 15.08 0.65 -6.86
C LEU A 95 14.45 -0.24 -7.93
N ILE A 96 13.41 0.24 -8.58
CA ILE A 96 12.76 -0.50 -9.67
C ILE A 96 13.73 -0.69 -10.84
N GLU A 97 14.40 0.38 -11.22
CA GLU A 97 15.38 0.33 -12.31
C GLU A 97 16.55 -0.60 -11.97
N ALA A 98 17.04 -0.51 -10.75
CA ALA A 98 18.13 -1.39 -10.31
C ALA A 98 17.68 -2.86 -10.31
N SER A 99 16.44 -3.11 -9.92
CA SER A 99 15.89 -4.47 -9.95
C SER A 99 15.78 -5.00 -11.37
N GLN A 100 15.37 -4.14 -12.31
CA GLN A 100 15.31 -4.53 -13.72
C GLN A 100 16.70 -4.85 -14.27
N GLN A 101 17.67 -4.02 -13.96
CA GLN A 101 19.05 -4.26 -14.39
C GLN A 101 19.59 -5.56 -13.81
N LEU A 102 19.25 -5.85 -12.57
CA LEU A 102 19.67 -7.09 -11.94
C LEU A 102 19.04 -8.29 -12.64
N LEU A 103 17.76 -8.19 -13.00
CA LEU A 103 17.08 -9.25 -13.75
C LEU A 103 17.71 -9.48 -15.11
N GLU A 104 18.15 -8.42 -15.77
CA GLU A 104 18.83 -8.54 -17.08
C GLU A 104 20.10 -9.37 -17.00
N ARG A 105 20.80 -9.30 -15.88
CA ARG A 105 22.01 -10.10 -15.67
C ARG A 105 21.72 -11.59 -15.59
N PHE A 106 20.48 -11.95 -15.31
CA PHE A 106 20.06 -13.32 -15.17
C PHE A 106 19.13 -13.76 -16.29
N GLU A 107 19.20 -13.11 -17.45
CA GLU A 107 18.26 -13.37 -18.52
C GLU A 107 18.31 -14.82 -19.02
N ASN A 108 19.41 -15.52 -18.81
CA ASN A 108 19.52 -16.93 -19.16
C ASN A 108 19.05 -17.86 -18.03
N HIS A 109 18.64 -17.28 -16.90
CA HIS A 109 18.14 -18.06 -15.80
C HIS A 109 16.76 -18.63 -16.12
N PRO A 110 16.46 -19.88 -15.73
CA PRO A 110 15.19 -20.50 -16.09
C PRO A 110 13.94 -19.71 -15.64
N LYS A 111 14.05 -18.92 -14.60
CA LYS A 111 12.91 -18.16 -14.08
C LYS A 111 12.95 -16.68 -14.47
N TYR A 112 13.89 -16.30 -15.31
CA TYR A 112 14.03 -14.89 -15.67
C TYR A 112 12.76 -14.30 -16.25
N ASN A 113 12.15 -14.98 -17.22
CA ASN A 113 10.99 -14.46 -17.91
C ASN A 113 9.82 -14.26 -16.96
N LYS A 114 9.63 -15.16 -16.01
CA LYS A 114 8.56 -15.04 -15.03
C LYS A 114 8.75 -13.85 -14.11
N LEU A 115 9.98 -13.63 -13.68
CA LEU A 115 10.29 -12.48 -12.82
C LEU A 115 10.10 -11.17 -13.58
N ALA A 116 10.57 -11.12 -14.81
CA ALA A 116 10.43 -9.92 -15.65
C ALA A 116 8.95 -9.61 -15.91
N GLU A 117 8.14 -10.62 -16.21
CA GLU A 117 6.71 -10.45 -16.43
C GLU A 117 6.02 -9.94 -15.16
N ALA A 118 6.37 -10.48 -14.02
CA ALA A 118 5.77 -10.05 -12.76
C ALA A 118 6.09 -8.58 -12.47
N LEU A 119 7.32 -8.17 -12.72
CA LEU A 119 7.74 -6.79 -12.50
C LEU A 119 7.02 -5.84 -13.45
N ILE A 120 6.88 -6.22 -14.71
CA ILE A 120 6.15 -5.42 -15.70
C ILE A 120 4.68 -5.27 -15.29
N LYS A 121 4.05 -6.36 -14.87
CA LYS A 121 2.67 -6.30 -14.41
C LYS A 121 2.50 -5.36 -13.23
N PHE A 122 3.45 -5.38 -12.32
CA PHE A 122 3.41 -4.48 -11.16
C PHE A 122 3.45 -3.03 -11.61
N GLN A 123 4.33 -2.70 -12.54
CA GLN A 123 4.45 -1.34 -13.06
C GLN A 123 3.21 -0.91 -13.81
N ASP A 124 2.66 -1.78 -14.65
CA ASP A 124 1.45 -1.48 -15.40
C ASP A 124 0.26 -1.20 -14.49
N ASN A 125 0.14 -1.98 -13.42
CA ASN A 125 -0.92 -1.75 -12.45
C ASN A 125 -0.82 -0.40 -11.78
N GLU A 126 0.39 0.05 -11.50
CA GLU A 126 0.59 1.38 -10.93
C GLU A 126 0.24 2.50 -11.90
N GLU A 127 0.51 2.29 -13.17
CA GLU A 127 0.24 3.30 -14.18
C GLU A 127 -1.23 3.37 -14.56
N SER A 128 -1.92 2.24 -14.54
CA SER A 128 -3.25 2.18 -15.12
C SER A 128 -4.31 2.86 -14.27
N THR A 129 -4.44 2.53 -13.01
CA THR A 129 -5.41 3.17 -12.13
C THR A 129 -5.06 2.91 -10.69
N SER A 130 -5.55 3.78 -9.83
CA SER A 130 -5.33 3.66 -8.41
C SER A 130 -6.39 2.82 -7.72
N ASP A 131 -7.58 2.75 -8.24
CA ASP A 131 -8.68 2.16 -7.51
C ASP A 131 -8.62 0.63 -7.46
N THR A 132 -8.11 0.01 -8.49
CA THR A 132 -7.99 -1.44 -8.53
C THR A 132 -6.60 -1.93 -8.20
N SER A 133 -5.60 -1.06 -8.30
CA SER A 133 -4.22 -1.47 -8.15
C SER A 133 -3.92 -2.08 -6.78
N ASN A 134 -4.51 -1.53 -5.74
CA ASN A 134 -4.26 -2.04 -4.39
C ASN A 134 -4.83 -3.43 -4.19
N VAL A 135 -6.03 -3.64 -4.69
CA VAL A 135 -6.67 -4.95 -4.61
C VAL A 135 -5.87 -5.95 -5.42
N LEU A 136 -5.51 -5.60 -6.63
CA LEU A 136 -4.74 -6.47 -7.51
C LEU A 136 -3.39 -6.80 -6.91
N PHE A 137 -2.78 -5.86 -6.23
CA PHE A 137 -1.49 -6.07 -5.59
C PHE A 137 -1.53 -7.24 -4.62
N TYR A 138 -2.56 -7.31 -3.79
CA TYR A 138 -2.68 -8.38 -2.81
C TYR A 138 -3.18 -9.68 -3.41
N ASP A 139 -4.01 -9.59 -4.42
CA ASP A 139 -4.42 -10.76 -5.16
C ASP A 139 -3.23 -11.42 -5.84
N HIS A 140 -2.30 -10.62 -6.33
CA HIS A 140 -1.09 -11.13 -6.93
C HIS A 140 -0.22 -11.93 -5.98
N ASN A 141 -0.31 -11.69 -4.70
CA ASN A 141 0.42 -12.52 -3.75
C ASN A 141 0.01 -13.99 -3.84
N ASP A 142 -1.25 -14.24 -4.10
CA ASP A 142 -1.71 -15.60 -4.32
C ASP A 142 -1.23 -16.15 -5.65
N GLU A 143 -1.20 -15.31 -6.67
CA GLU A 143 -0.69 -15.69 -7.97
C GLU A 143 0.80 -16.00 -7.92
N TYR A 144 1.55 -15.25 -7.14
CA TYR A 144 2.98 -15.54 -6.97
C TYR A 144 3.21 -16.94 -6.43
N LYS A 145 2.35 -17.40 -5.56
CA LYS A 145 2.45 -18.77 -5.07
C LYS A 145 2.26 -19.77 -6.19
N GLY A 146 1.42 -19.43 -7.17
CA GLY A 146 1.21 -20.28 -8.34
C GLY A 146 2.35 -20.23 -9.34
N ILE A 147 3.17 -19.20 -9.32
CA ILE A 147 4.28 -19.03 -10.24
C ILE A 147 5.47 -19.90 -9.88
N LYS A 148 5.52 -20.35 -8.69
CA LYS A 148 6.66 -21.15 -8.19
C LYS A 148 6.99 -22.39 -9.01
#